data_b9749117249286758e2c16ea7023eb70
#
_entry.id   b9749117249286758e2c16ea7023eb70
#
_cell.length_a   1.000
_cell.length_b   1.000
_cell.length_c   1.000
_cell.angle_alpha   90.00
_cell.angle_beta   90.00
_cell.angle_gamma   90.00
#
_symmetry.space_group_name_H-M   'P 1'
#
loop_
_entity.id
_entity.type
_entity.pdbx_description
1 polymer ?
#
loop_
_entity_poly.entity_id
_entity_poly.type
_entity_poly.pdbx_seq_one_letter_code
_entity_poly.pdbx_strand_id
1 'polypeptide(L)'
;MAKYLSTKTYGNDRGLSCTFRQWRSSHSHCSLIHGYSLGIKLVFESETLDDRNWVMDFGGLKAFKEWSEYMFDHTLIVGHDDPHLPFFKQMNDIVTIGAFNDPTSDKPNERGALCDLRVVEGVGCEKFAELVYKTMQEILETYQRGESYTLPNGKTFSCRYPVGQGVRLRSAEVFEHSANSAVYEG
;
A
#
# COMPACT_ATOMS: atom_id res chain seq x y z
N MET A 1 1.68 -4.60 31.20
CA MET A 1 1.35 -6.02 31.03
C MET A 1 2.17 -6.58 29.89
N ALA A 2 2.50 -7.88 29.91
CA ALA A 2 3.23 -8.52 28.81
C ALA A 2 2.33 -8.59 27.57
N LYS A 3 2.92 -8.39 26.38
CA LYS A 3 2.23 -8.44 25.10
C LYS A 3 2.96 -9.37 24.14
N TYR A 4 2.23 -10.06 23.30
CA TYR A 4 2.76 -10.80 22.17
C TYR A 4 2.77 -9.87 20.95
N LEU A 5 3.86 -9.91 20.19
CA LEU A 5 4.00 -9.18 18.93
C LEU A 5 4.18 -10.18 17.79
N SER A 6 3.42 -10.00 16.74
CA SER A 6 3.60 -10.72 15.48
C SER A 6 3.90 -9.76 14.35
N THR A 7 4.82 -10.11 13.47
CA THR A 7 5.25 -9.24 12.39
C THR A 7 5.02 -9.88 11.02
N LYS A 8 4.56 -9.09 10.07
CA LYS A 8 4.48 -9.48 8.66
C LYS A 8 5.27 -8.51 7.81
N THR A 9 6.23 -9.03 7.05
CA THR A 9 7.04 -8.22 6.13
C THR A 9 6.76 -8.60 4.69
N TYR A 10 6.59 -7.59 3.86
CA TYR A 10 6.63 -7.62 2.40
C TYR A 10 7.92 -6.91 2.01
N GLY A 11 8.95 -7.67 1.62
CA GLY A 11 10.27 -7.12 1.33
C GLY A 11 10.31 -6.33 0.03
N ASN A 12 11.39 -5.58 -0.18
CA ASN A 12 11.62 -4.82 -1.41
C ASN A 12 11.69 -5.69 -2.70
N ASP A 13 11.85 -7.00 -2.53
CA ASP A 13 11.83 -8.00 -3.59
C ASP A 13 10.42 -8.37 -4.08
N ARG A 14 9.38 -7.84 -3.45
CA ARG A 14 7.98 -8.11 -3.81
C ARG A 14 7.47 -7.32 -5.01
N GLY A 15 8.27 -6.38 -5.52
CA GLY A 15 7.94 -5.64 -6.73
C GLY A 15 6.93 -4.51 -6.53
N LEU A 16 6.78 -3.98 -5.31
CA LEU A 16 5.97 -2.78 -5.06
C LEU A 16 6.70 -1.55 -5.62
N SER A 17 6.87 -1.53 -6.94
CA SER A 17 7.64 -0.54 -7.68
C SER A 17 6.77 0.66 -8.01
N CYS A 18 7.02 1.78 -7.35
CA CYS A 18 6.30 3.02 -7.61
C CYS A 18 7.24 4.19 -7.85
N THR A 19 6.71 5.24 -8.46
CA THR A 19 7.39 6.52 -8.60
C THR A 19 6.59 7.62 -7.92
N PHE A 20 7.29 8.62 -7.39
CA PHE A 20 6.70 9.78 -6.75
C PHE A 20 7.67 10.96 -6.76
N ARG A 21 7.20 12.12 -6.31
CA ARG A 21 8.05 13.28 -6.04
C ARG A 21 7.57 14.04 -4.81
N GLN A 22 8.52 14.53 -4.03
CA GLN A 22 8.25 15.42 -2.90
C GLN A 22 8.40 16.88 -3.37
N TRP A 23 7.40 17.42 -4.07
CA TRP A 23 7.49 18.69 -4.79
C TRP A 23 7.91 19.89 -3.93
N ARG A 24 7.65 19.83 -2.60
CA ARG A 24 8.06 20.87 -1.64
C ARG A 24 9.55 20.82 -1.31
N SER A 25 10.24 19.73 -1.61
CA SER A 25 11.67 19.54 -1.35
C SER A 25 12.54 20.16 -2.44
N SER A 26 12.28 21.43 -2.78
CA SER A 26 12.93 22.15 -3.89
C SER A 26 14.45 22.27 -3.77
N HIS A 27 15.01 22.08 -2.56
CA HIS A 27 16.44 22.07 -2.27
C HIS A 27 17.10 20.71 -2.54
N SER A 28 16.33 19.68 -2.90
CA SER A 28 16.79 18.30 -3.05
C SER A 28 16.29 17.69 -4.36
N HIS A 29 17.02 16.68 -4.84
CA HIS A 29 16.59 15.83 -5.94
C HIS A 29 15.29 15.06 -5.66
N CYS A 30 14.84 14.98 -4.40
CA CYS A 30 13.55 14.40 -4.04
C CYS A 30 12.35 15.15 -4.64
N SER A 31 12.56 16.39 -5.12
CA SER A 31 11.55 17.15 -5.88
C SER A 31 11.35 16.64 -7.31
N LEU A 32 12.27 15.85 -7.84
CA LEU A 32 12.17 15.20 -9.13
C LEU A 32 11.35 13.90 -9.00
N ILE A 33 10.77 13.43 -10.12
CA ILE A 33 10.15 12.11 -10.15
C ILE A 33 11.26 11.06 -10.01
N HIS A 34 11.16 10.24 -9.00
CA HIS A 34 12.06 9.13 -8.71
C HIS A 34 11.26 7.97 -8.13
N GLY A 35 11.84 6.79 -8.03
CA GLY A 35 11.09 5.62 -7.60
C GLY A 35 11.92 4.63 -6.80
N TYR A 36 11.19 3.80 -6.07
CA TYR A 36 11.72 2.70 -5.29
C TYR A 36 10.84 1.46 -5.45
N SER A 37 11.43 0.30 -5.20
CA SER A 37 10.68 -0.91 -4.88
C SER A 37 10.48 -0.92 -3.37
N LEU A 38 9.29 -0.51 -2.90
CA LEU A 38 9.03 -0.35 -1.48
C LEU A 38 8.95 -1.69 -0.75
N GLY A 39 9.38 -1.70 0.51
CA GLY A 39 9.09 -2.76 1.45
C GLY A 39 8.10 -2.27 2.51
N ILE A 40 7.30 -3.19 3.06
CA ILE A 40 6.32 -2.88 4.11
C ILE A 40 6.46 -3.91 5.23
N LYS A 41 6.48 -3.44 6.48
CA LYS A 41 6.42 -4.29 7.66
C LYS A 41 5.29 -3.84 8.57
N LEU A 42 4.44 -4.78 8.95
CA LEU A 42 3.34 -4.59 9.88
C LEU A 42 3.68 -5.27 11.20
N VAL A 43 3.37 -4.62 12.31
CA VAL A 43 3.51 -5.17 13.65
C VAL A 43 2.13 -5.20 14.30
N PHE A 44 1.67 -6.41 14.63
CA PHE A 44 0.42 -6.64 15.36
C PHE A 44 0.73 -6.97 16.80
N GLU A 45 -0.14 -6.58 17.72
CA GLU A 45 -0.02 -6.88 19.14
C GLU A 45 -1.30 -7.49 19.71
N SER A 46 -1.16 -8.31 20.74
CA SER A 46 -2.25 -8.80 21.58
C SER A 46 -1.72 -9.16 22.96
N GLU A 47 -2.56 -9.03 23.99
CA GLU A 47 -2.24 -9.50 25.35
C GLU A 47 -2.44 -11.00 25.49
N THR A 48 -3.22 -11.62 24.63
CA THR A 48 -3.52 -13.06 24.62
C THR A 48 -3.30 -13.65 23.24
N LEU A 49 -3.13 -14.94 23.18
CA LEU A 49 -3.08 -15.72 21.96
C LEU A 49 -4.42 -16.45 21.74
N ASP A 50 -4.70 -16.79 20.48
CA ASP A 50 -5.83 -17.64 20.13
C ASP A 50 -5.55 -19.12 20.48
N ASP A 51 -6.51 -20.02 20.18
CA ASP A 51 -6.42 -21.46 20.43
C ASP A 51 -5.26 -22.15 19.69
N ARG A 52 -4.67 -21.47 18.70
CA ARG A 52 -3.52 -21.93 17.92
C ARG A 52 -2.20 -21.34 18.41
N ASN A 53 -2.23 -20.56 19.49
CA ASN A 53 -1.10 -19.78 20.01
C ASN A 53 -0.64 -18.68 19.04
N TRP A 54 -1.56 -18.06 18.30
CA TRP A 54 -1.27 -16.96 17.38
C TRP A 54 -1.85 -15.63 17.87
N VAL A 55 -1.19 -14.53 17.54
CA VAL A 55 -1.77 -13.17 17.65
C VAL A 55 -2.89 -13.03 16.64
N MET A 56 -2.63 -13.43 15.39
CA MET A 56 -3.61 -13.48 14.31
C MET A 56 -3.16 -14.41 13.18
N ASP A 57 -4.11 -14.88 12.38
CA ASP A 57 -3.83 -15.64 11.17
C ASP A 57 -3.45 -14.68 10.01
N PHE A 58 -2.21 -14.78 9.52
CA PHE A 58 -1.75 -13.97 8.39
C PHE A 58 -2.41 -14.31 7.05
N GLY A 59 -3.16 -15.42 6.96
CA GLY A 59 -4.05 -15.68 5.83
C GLY A 59 -5.13 -14.61 5.65
N GLY A 60 -5.48 -13.88 6.73
CA GLY A 60 -6.38 -12.74 6.69
C GLY A 60 -5.80 -11.48 6.01
N LEU A 61 -4.49 -11.43 5.75
CA LEU A 61 -3.84 -10.26 5.15
C LEU A 61 -3.94 -10.19 3.61
N LYS A 62 -4.77 -11.03 3.00
CA LYS A 62 -4.91 -11.04 1.54
C LYS A 62 -5.42 -9.70 1.00
N ALA A 63 -6.40 -9.07 1.66
CA ALA A 63 -6.91 -7.76 1.26
C ALA A 63 -5.81 -6.70 1.29
N PHE A 64 -5.02 -6.67 2.35
CA PHE A 64 -3.90 -5.75 2.47
C PHE A 64 -2.84 -5.98 1.39
N LYS A 65 -2.48 -7.23 1.10
CA LYS A 65 -1.53 -7.56 0.02
C LYS A 65 -2.02 -7.01 -1.32
N GLU A 66 -3.26 -7.28 -1.70
CA GLU A 66 -3.84 -6.81 -2.96
C GLU A 66 -3.99 -5.27 -2.98
N TRP A 67 -4.29 -4.66 -1.83
CA TRP A 67 -4.31 -3.20 -1.72
C TRP A 67 -2.90 -2.61 -1.91
N SER A 68 -1.86 -3.21 -1.33
CA SER A 68 -0.49 -2.72 -1.48
C SER A 68 -0.01 -2.83 -2.93
N GLU A 69 -0.37 -3.89 -3.64
CA GLU A 69 -0.12 -4.05 -5.08
C GLU A 69 -0.90 -2.98 -5.89
N TYR A 70 -2.19 -2.78 -5.60
CA TYR A 70 -2.99 -1.72 -6.23
C TYR A 70 -2.39 -0.32 -6.02
N MET A 71 -1.89 -0.04 -4.82
CA MET A 71 -1.40 1.29 -4.47
C MET A 71 0.02 1.55 -4.99
N PHE A 72 0.91 0.56 -4.94
CA PHE A 72 2.34 0.76 -5.09
C PHE A 72 2.98 0.00 -6.25
N ASP A 73 2.28 -0.95 -6.90
CA ASP A 73 2.89 -1.73 -7.98
C ASP A 73 2.67 -1.06 -9.33
N HIS A 74 3.76 -0.64 -10.00
CA HIS A 74 3.79 0.06 -11.29
C HIS A 74 2.94 1.36 -11.32
N THR A 75 2.97 2.13 -10.23
CA THR A 75 2.15 3.33 -10.06
C THR A 75 2.97 4.62 -10.04
N LEU A 76 2.34 5.73 -10.44
CA LEU A 76 2.79 7.09 -10.19
C LEU A 76 1.98 7.68 -9.03
N ILE A 77 2.62 7.97 -7.90
CA ILE A 77 1.96 8.49 -6.71
C ILE A 77 2.23 9.98 -6.59
N VAL A 78 1.16 10.77 -6.50
CA VAL A 78 1.23 12.24 -6.48
C VAL A 78 0.42 12.79 -5.31
N GLY A 79 0.97 13.75 -4.60
CA GLY A 79 0.24 14.49 -3.58
C GLY A 79 -0.91 15.30 -4.19
N HIS A 80 -2.05 15.35 -3.50
CA HIS A 80 -3.23 16.10 -3.96
C HIS A 80 -2.94 17.60 -4.15
N ASP A 81 -1.92 18.10 -3.47
CA ASP A 81 -1.49 19.50 -3.46
C ASP A 81 -0.29 19.79 -4.39
N ASP A 82 0.14 18.81 -5.20
CA ASP A 82 1.21 19.02 -6.17
C ASP A 82 0.74 20.00 -7.26
N PRO A 83 1.47 21.11 -7.50
CA PRO A 83 1.07 22.11 -8.51
C PRO A 83 1.01 21.55 -9.92
N HIS A 84 1.66 20.40 -10.20
CA HIS A 84 1.60 19.73 -11.49
C HIS A 84 0.59 18.56 -11.55
N LEU A 85 -0.24 18.38 -10.50
CA LEU A 85 -1.27 17.35 -10.50
C LEU A 85 -2.17 17.36 -11.75
N PRO A 86 -2.61 18.53 -12.29
CA PRO A 86 -3.38 18.53 -13.53
C PRO A 86 -2.65 17.91 -14.72
N PHE A 87 -1.34 18.10 -14.83
CA PHE A 87 -0.52 17.47 -15.87
C PHE A 87 -0.41 15.95 -15.67
N PHE A 88 -0.20 15.49 -14.44
CA PHE A 88 -0.16 14.04 -14.15
C PHE A 88 -1.50 13.35 -14.44
N LYS A 89 -2.62 14.04 -14.20
CA LYS A 89 -3.94 13.53 -14.58
C LYS A 89 -4.06 13.39 -16.11
N GLN A 90 -3.60 14.38 -16.87
CA GLN A 90 -3.57 14.29 -18.33
C GLN A 90 -2.71 13.09 -18.81
N MET A 91 -1.55 12.85 -18.22
CA MET A 91 -0.73 11.68 -18.55
C MET A 91 -1.47 10.37 -18.28
N ASN A 92 -2.24 10.29 -17.19
CA ASN A 92 -3.05 9.13 -16.87
C ASN A 92 -4.19 8.90 -17.87
N ASP A 93 -4.73 9.98 -18.45
CA ASP A 93 -5.84 9.94 -19.39
C ASP A 93 -5.38 9.74 -20.86
N ILE A 94 -4.08 9.91 -21.14
CA ILE A 94 -3.53 9.67 -22.49
C ILE A 94 -3.51 8.18 -22.78
N VAL A 95 -4.28 7.77 -23.77
CA VAL A 95 -4.22 6.41 -24.31
C VAL A 95 -3.04 6.32 -25.28
N THR A 96 -2.01 5.56 -24.90
CA THR A 96 -0.89 5.26 -25.79
C THR A 96 -1.28 4.15 -26.75
N ILE A 97 -1.39 4.47 -28.03
CA ILE A 97 -1.63 3.47 -29.06
C ILE A 97 -0.32 2.68 -29.28
N GLY A 98 -0.33 1.39 -29.00
CA GLY A 98 0.65 0.45 -29.52
C GLY A 98 1.80 0.02 -28.60
N ALA A 99 2.09 0.67 -27.47
CA ALA A 99 3.25 0.27 -26.65
C ALA A 99 3.03 -1.00 -25.83
N PHE A 100 1.79 -1.39 -25.58
CA PHE A 100 1.42 -2.58 -24.81
C PHE A 100 0.29 -3.41 -25.45
N ASN A 101 -0.07 -3.12 -26.69
CA ASN A 101 -0.98 -3.96 -27.44
C ASN A 101 -0.19 -5.14 -28.02
N ASP A 102 -0.14 -6.23 -27.27
CA ASP A 102 0.19 -7.53 -27.84
C ASP A 102 -1.00 -7.97 -28.71
N PRO A 103 -0.88 -7.95 -30.05
CA PRO A 103 -1.98 -8.33 -30.93
C PRO A 103 -2.34 -9.82 -30.81
N THR A 104 -1.53 -10.60 -30.07
CA THR A 104 -1.77 -12.02 -29.80
C THR A 104 -2.41 -12.27 -28.43
N SER A 105 -2.61 -11.22 -27.62
CA SER A 105 -3.23 -11.32 -26.31
C SER A 105 -4.74 -11.21 -26.41
N ASP A 106 -5.43 -12.23 -25.89
CA ASP A 106 -6.91 -12.22 -25.72
C ASP A 106 -7.37 -11.18 -24.67
N LYS A 107 -6.43 -10.53 -23.98
CA LYS A 107 -6.69 -9.46 -23.02
C LYS A 107 -6.06 -8.17 -23.54
N PRO A 108 -6.82 -7.31 -24.24
CA PRO A 108 -6.34 -5.99 -24.59
C PRO A 108 -5.88 -5.28 -23.28
N ASN A 109 -4.73 -4.62 -23.34
CA ASN A 109 -4.27 -3.82 -22.22
C ASN A 109 -5.30 -2.71 -21.95
N GLU A 110 -6.13 -2.90 -20.96
CA GLU A 110 -7.20 -1.98 -20.59
C GLU A 110 -6.66 -0.61 -20.14
N ARG A 111 -5.36 -0.52 -19.90
CA ARG A 111 -4.77 0.67 -19.29
C ARG A 111 -4.23 1.68 -20.29
N GLY A 112 -3.90 1.41 -21.48
CA GLY A 112 -3.44 2.35 -22.54
C GLY A 112 -2.80 3.69 -22.11
N ALA A 113 -2.74 3.98 -20.82
CA ALA A 113 -2.28 5.24 -20.23
C ALA A 113 -0.76 5.27 -20.08
N LEU A 114 -0.17 6.48 -20.05
CA LEU A 114 1.27 6.65 -19.83
C LEU A 114 1.69 6.31 -18.39
N CYS A 115 0.78 6.40 -17.44
CA CYS A 115 1.00 6.04 -16.04
C CYS A 115 -0.28 5.51 -15.41
N ASP A 116 -0.14 4.81 -14.30
CA ASP A 116 -1.24 4.41 -13.41
C ASP A 116 -1.19 5.33 -12.18
N LEU A 117 -1.98 6.40 -12.19
CA LEU A 117 -1.91 7.48 -11.22
C LEU A 117 -2.62 7.14 -9.91
N ARG A 118 -1.95 7.40 -8.79
CA ARG A 118 -2.55 7.44 -7.45
C ARG A 118 -2.41 8.84 -6.87
N VAL A 119 -3.52 9.44 -6.46
CA VAL A 119 -3.53 10.74 -5.78
C VAL A 119 -3.73 10.49 -4.29
N VAL A 120 -2.78 10.96 -3.49
CA VAL A 120 -2.74 10.75 -2.04
C VAL A 120 -2.67 12.07 -1.29
N GLU A 121 -2.92 12.03 0.01
CA GLU A 121 -2.84 13.22 0.87
C GLU A 121 -1.42 13.81 0.92
N GLY A 122 -0.40 12.95 0.91
CA GLY A 122 1.00 13.35 0.88
C GLY A 122 1.89 12.22 0.43
N VAL A 123 3.10 12.56 0.02
CA VAL A 123 4.11 11.64 -0.51
C VAL A 123 5.37 11.66 0.33
N GLY A 124 6.12 10.57 0.30
CA GLY A 124 7.32 10.34 1.10
C GLY A 124 7.13 9.16 2.03
N CYS A 125 8.23 8.61 2.51
CA CYS A 125 8.25 7.36 3.27
C CYS A 125 7.36 7.43 4.51
N GLU A 126 7.37 8.56 5.24
CA GLU A 126 6.54 8.80 6.42
C GLU A 126 5.04 8.83 6.09
N LYS A 127 4.66 9.52 5.01
CA LYS A 127 3.26 9.57 4.58
C LYS A 127 2.78 8.24 4.03
N PHE A 128 3.64 7.46 3.43
CA PHE A 128 3.32 6.10 3.01
C PHE A 128 3.16 5.17 4.21
N ALA A 129 3.98 5.31 5.26
CA ALA A 129 3.82 4.54 6.49
C ALA A 129 2.49 4.87 7.19
N GLU A 130 2.10 6.14 7.25
CA GLU A 130 0.79 6.59 7.76
C GLU A 130 -0.36 6.01 6.93
N LEU A 131 -0.28 6.08 5.60
CA LEU A 131 -1.29 5.53 4.69
C LEU A 131 -1.44 4.01 4.85
N VAL A 132 -0.33 3.29 4.90
CA VAL A 132 -0.27 1.84 5.13
C VAL A 132 -0.91 1.49 6.47
N TYR A 133 -0.57 2.23 7.53
CA TYR A 133 -1.13 2.02 8.86
C TYR A 133 -2.64 2.20 8.85
N LYS A 134 -3.14 3.34 8.38
CA LYS A 134 -4.58 3.66 8.35
C LYS A 134 -5.38 2.62 7.57
N THR A 135 -4.89 2.22 6.40
CA THR A 135 -5.58 1.19 5.60
C THR A 135 -5.57 -0.17 6.29
N MET A 136 -4.44 -0.59 6.86
CA MET A 136 -4.41 -1.89 7.57
C MET A 136 -5.28 -1.86 8.83
N GLN A 137 -5.33 -0.74 9.53
CA GLN A 137 -6.22 -0.56 10.69
C GLN A 137 -7.70 -0.69 10.26
N GLU A 138 -8.10 -0.04 9.17
CA GLU A 138 -9.45 -0.14 8.62
C GLU A 138 -9.83 -1.59 8.24
N ILE A 139 -8.90 -2.30 7.57
CA ILE A 139 -9.09 -3.72 7.23
C ILE A 139 -9.27 -4.55 8.49
N LEU A 140 -8.41 -4.34 9.50
CA LEU A 140 -8.44 -5.07 10.76
C LEU A 140 -9.78 -4.88 11.48
N GLU A 141 -10.23 -3.63 11.64
CA GLU A 141 -11.50 -3.29 12.29
C GLU A 141 -12.70 -3.85 11.53
N THR A 142 -12.67 -3.80 10.19
CA THR A 142 -13.71 -4.39 9.34
C THR A 142 -13.82 -5.90 9.59
N TYR A 143 -12.70 -6.60 9.67
CA TYR A 143 -12.68 -8.03 9.95
C TYR A 143 -13.08 -8.37 11.39
N GLN A 144 -12.75 -7.52 12.36
CA GLN A 144 -13.20 -7.69 13.75
C GLN A 144 -14.73 -7.54 13.89
N ARG A 145 -15.36 -6.77 13.01
CA ARG A 145 -16.83 -6.70 12.93
C ARG A 145 -17.46 -7.86 12.15
N GLY A 146 -16.65 -8.76 11.56
CA GLY A 146 -17.13 -9.86 10.73
C GLY A 146 -17.59 -9.43 9.33
N GLU A 147 -17.19 -8.24 8.89
CA GLU A 147 -17.55 -7.65 7.61
C GLU A 147 -16.50 -7.97 6.53
N SER A 148 -16.86 -7.73 5.26
CA SER A 148 -15.96 -7.85 4.12
C SER A 148 -15.37 -6.48 3.77
N TYR A 149 -14.08 -6.45 3.45
CA TYR A 149 -13.39 -5.23 3.01
C TYR A 149 -13.39 -5.13 1.49
N THR A 150 -13.75 -3.96 0.96
CA THR A 150 -13.75 -3.69 -0.48
C THR A 150 -12.66 -2.69 -0.83
N LEU A 151 -11.78 -3.08 -1.75
CA LEU A 151 -10.72 -2.20 -2.27
C LEU A 151 -11.28 -1.11 -3.18
N PRO A 152 -10.50 -0.02 -3.43
CA PRO A 152 -10.91 1.06 -4.35
C PRO A 152 -11.22 0.58 -5.77
N ASN A 153 -10.62 -0.52 -6.22
CA ASN A 153 -10.92 -1.15 -7.53
C ASN A 153 -12.17 -2.04 -7.53
N GLY A 154 -12.95 -2.06 -6.44
CA GLY A 154 -14.19 -2.84 -6.30
C GLY A 154 -14.01 -4.30 -5.87
N LYS A 155 -12.76 -4.79 -5.77
CA LYS A 155 -12.50 -6.17 -5.33
C LYS A 155 -12.78 -6.33 -3.84
N THR A 156 -13.60 -7.32 -3.47
CA THR A 156 -14.05 -7.55 -2.09
C THR A 156 -13.39 -8.79 -1.49
N PHE A 157 -13.01 -8.69 -0.22
CA PHE A 157 -12.36 -9.74 0.56
C PHE A 157 -13.09 -9.98 1.87
N SER A 158 -13.42 -11.23 2.13
CA SER A 158 -13.94 -11.68 3.42
C SER A 158 -12.81 -12.22 4.28
N CYS A 159 -12.84 -11.93 5.57
CA CYS A 159 -11.96 -12.60 6.50
C CYS A 159 -12.39 -14.05 6.68
N ARG A 160 -11.56 -14.97 6.26
CA ARG A 160 -11.80 -16.41 6.41
C ARG A 160 -11.62 -16.89 7.86
N TYR A 161 -10.81 -16.17 8.59
CA TYR A 161 -10.43 -16.49 9.96
C TYR A 161 -10.77 -15.30 10.84
N PRO A 162 -11.59 -15.50 11.89
CA PRO A 162 -11.96 -14.41 12.80
C PRO A 162 -10.72 -13.74 13.39
N VAL A 163 -10.71 -12.42 13.37
CA VAL A 163 -9.68 -11.64 14.06
C VAL A 163 -10.16 -11.34 15.48
N GLY A 164 -9.35 -11.72 16.46
CA GLY A 164 -9.68 -11.48 17.88
C GLY A 164 -9.84 -9.99 18.19
N GLN A 165 -10.80 -9.64 19.04
CA GLN A 165 -11.06 -8.26 19.44
C GLN A 165 -9.88 -7.59 20.19
N GLY A 166 -8.99 -8.39 20.77
CA GLY A 166 -7.77 -7.91 21.44
C GLY A 166 -6.58 -7.66 20.52
N VAL A 167 -6.70 -8.02 19.24
CA VAL A 167 -5.64 -7.78 18.25
C VAL A 167 -5.66 -6.32 17.81
N ARG A 168 -4.48 -5.69 17.79
CA ARG A 168 -4.30 -4.30 17.35
C ARG A 168 -3.13 -4.23 16.38
N LEU A 169 -3.22 -3.31 15.44
CA LEU A 169 -2.05 -2.90 14.67
C LEU A 169 -1.25 -1.92 15.53
N ARG A 170 -0.01 -2.26 15.85
CA ARG A 170 0.89 -1.41 16.62
C ARG A 170 1.59 -0.40 15.73
N SER A 171 2.17 -0.87 14.63
CA SER A 171 2.90 0.01 13.72
C SER A 171 2.91 -0.52 12.29
N ALA A 172 3.12 0.40 11.36
CA ALA A 172 3.48 0.12 9.99
C ALA A 172 4.81 0.81 9.67
N GLU A 173 5.72 0.08 9.03
CA GLU A 173 7.01 0.58 8.57
C GLU A 173 7.08 0.43 7.05
N VAL A 174 7.50 1.51 6.37
CA VAL A 174 7.74 1.50 4.93
C VAL A 174 9.21 1.73 4.67
N PHE A 175 9.80 0.90 3.82
CA PHE A 175 11.23 0.94 3.45
C PHE A 175 11.35 1.43 2.02
N GLU A 176 12.14 2.46 1.79
CA GLU A 176 12.61 2.83 0.45
C GLU A 176 13.66 1.83 -0.04
N HIS A 177 14.59 1.50 0.84
CA HIS A 177 15.63 0.48 0.68
C HIS A 177 16.15 0.06 2.06
N SER A 178 17.14 -0.83 2.10
CA SER A 178 17.64 -1.42 3.36
C SER A 178 18.18 -0.42 4.40
N ALA A 179 18.52 0.81 3.98
CA ALA A 179 19.10 1.83 4.88
C ALA A 179 18.11 2.91 5.34
N ASN A 180 16.99 3.09 4.63
CA ASN A 180 16.02 4.15 4.94
C ASN A 180 14.60 3.56 5.06
N SER A 181 13.97 3.84 6.17
CA SER A 181 12.57 3.53 6.40
C SER A 181 11.91 4.60 7.25
N ALA A 182 10.60 4.62 7.26
CA ALA A 182 9.80 5.39 8.20
C ALA A 182 8.79 4.49 8.90
N VAL A 183 8.53 4.75 10.17
CA VAL A 183 7.58 4.01 11.00
C VAL A 183 6.47 4.95 11.43
N TYR A 184 5.23 4.49 11.29
CA TYR A 184 4.06 5.13 11.90
C TYR A 184 3.50 4.20 12.98
N GLU A 185 3.33 4.74 14.18
CA GLU A 185 2.71 4.07 15.34
C GLU A 185 1.41 4.78 15.72
N GLY A 186 0.36 4.03 16.07
CA GLY A 186 -0.92 4.56 16.46
C GLY A 186 -1.53 3.88 17.69
#